data_26087fd5b68b692f4ef98fa1b38ba11c
#
_entry.id   26087fd5b68b692f4ef98fa1b38ba11c
#
_cell.length_a   1.000
_cell.length_b   1.000
_cell.length_c   1.000
_cell.angle_alpha   90.00
_cell.angle_beta   90.00
_cell.angle_gamma   90.00
#
_symmetry.space_group_name_H-M   'P 1'
#
loop_
_entity.id
_entity.type
_entity.pdbx_description
1 polymer ?
#
loop_
_entity_poly.entity_id
_entity_poly.type
_entity_poly.pdbx_seq_one_letter_code
_entity_poly.pdbx_strand_id
1 'polypeptide(L)'
;MIQKETRLLRIGVLGAGPISQAAHFDACRRARNAELYAICDVAEDLVTRMAAIHEPRATYLDYDEMLADPQVEAVIIAIADQFHVSMAAKALAAGKHVLVEKPLGVTVEECEALREQVQVSGLLLQVGTMKRFDPGIAFAHQFIKEEIGQLLALKAWYCDSTYRYIATDNLQPILVASTHARRPADNPKADKRRYYLLSHGSHLVDTARFLGGQIVLVQAKLVQKFGAYCWFVAAEFADGSVGHLDLTMAVRMDWHEGFQVYGEYGSVIGKTSNPWYLSSSEVECFSVRDGQYHRVLGADAHVYKLQIEGFADTILHGVPLHGASEIGRASCRERV
;
A
#
# COMPACT_ATOMS: atom_id res chain seq x y z
N MET A 1 19.24 28.96 18.34
CA MET A 1 19.31 27.64 17.68
C MET A 1 18.92 27.86 16.22
N ILE A 2 19.86 27.71 15.29
CA ILE A 2 19.62 27.79 13.86
C ILE A 2 18.82 26.53 13.52
N GLN A 3 17.55 26.66 13.18
CA GLN A 3 16.78 25.55 12.61
C GLN A 3 17.52 25.16 11.32
N LYS A 4 18.15 23.99 11.31
CA LYS A 4 18.62 23.37 10.07
C LYS A 4 17.40 23.26 9.17
N GLU A 5 17.36 23.96 8.05
CA GLU A 5 16.34 23.77 7.03
C GLU A 5 16.27 22.28 6.71
N THR A 6 15.15 21.65 7.03
CA THR A 6 14.96 20.23 6.77
C THR A 6 14.80 20.09 5.26
N ARG A 7 15.75 19.43 4.59
CA ARG A 7 15.66 19.13 3.16
C ARG A 7 14.40 18.31 2.91
N LEU A 8 13.55 18.74 1.99
CA LEU A 8 12.37 18.00 1.56
C LEU A 8 12.69 17.16 0.31
N LEU A 9 12.19 15.95 0.25
CA LEU A 9 12.22 15.12 -0.95
C LEU A 9 11.21 15.66 -1.96
N ARG A 10 11.66 16.02 -3.16
CA ARG A 10 10.80 16.54 -4.23
C ARG A 10 10.18 15.41 -5.02
N ILE A 11 8.86 15.25 -4.89
CA ILE A 11 8.09 14.14 -5.45
C ILE A 11 7.23 14.61 -6.61
N GLY A 12 7.36 13.93 -7.76
CA GLY A 12 6.41 14.00 -8.85
C GLY A 12 5.35 12.89 -8.72
N VAL A 13 4.09 13.20 -8.99
CA VAL A 13 3.01 12.20 -8.97
C VAL A 13 2.52 11.97 -10.40
N LEU A 14 2.67 10.74 -10.88
CA LEU A 14 2.13 10.27 -12.15
C LEU A 14 0.73 9.70 -11.94
N GLY A 15 -0.24 10.33 -12.55
CA GLY A 15 -1.66 10.05 -12.47
C GLY A 15 -2.39 11.00 -11.54
N ALA A 16 -3.37 11.75 -12.07
CA ALA A 16 -4.27 12.63 -11.32
C ALA A 16 -5.65 11.98 -11.08
N GLY A 17 -5.68 10.64 -11.07
CA GLY A 17 -6.87 9.83 -10.87
C GLY A 17 -7.37 9.80 -9.42
N PRO A 18 -8.39 8.95 -9.13
CA PRO A 18 -9.04 8.93 -7.83
C PRO A 18 -8.13 8.74 -6.63
N ILE A 19 -7.14 7.83 -6.71
CA ILE A 19 -6.27 7.56 -5.56
C ILE A 19 -5.30 8.71 -5.28
N SER A 20 -4.82 9.41 -6.32
CA SER A 20 -3.98 10.59 -6.13
C SER A 20 -4.77 11.74 -5.50
N GLN A 21 -6.01 11.97 -5.95
CA GLN A 21 -6.89 12.99 -5.40
C GLN A 21 -7.31 12.69 -3.96
N ALA A 22 -7.63 11.43 -3.66
CA ALA A 22 -8.09 11.02 -2.34
C ALA A 22 -6.96 10.91 -1.30
N ALA A 23 -5.72 10.63 -1.73
CA ALA A 23 -4.63 10.28 -0.83
C ALA A 23 -3.30 10.98 -1.13
N HIS A 24 -2.70 10.74 -2.32
CA HIS A 24 -1.29 11.07 -2.53
C HIS A 24 -0.99 12.57 -2.54
N PHE A 25 -1.84 13.40 -3.15
CA PHE A 25 -1.60 14.85 -3.20
C PHE A 25 -1.60 15.47 -1.81
N ASP A 26 -2.62 15.16 -1.00
CA ASP A 26 -2.70 15.65 0.38
C ASP A 26 -1.58 15.07 1.26
N ALA A 27 -1.28 13.78 1.10
CA ALA A 27 -0.21 13.11 1.83
C ALA A 27 1.17 13.72 1.56
N CYS A 28 1.52 14.04 0.30
CA CYS A 28 2.76 14.73 -0.04
C CYS A 28 2.83 16.13 0.58
N ARG A 29 1.73 16.90 0.56
CA ARG A 29 1.68 18.25 1.13
C ARG A 29 1.78 18.27 2.66
N ARG A 30 1.31 17.22 3.33
CA ARG A 30 1.32 17.10 4.79
C ARG A 30 2.55 16.38 5.34
N ALA A 31 3.31 15.71 4.49
CA ALA A 31 4.52 15.02 4.92
C ALA A 31 5.57 16.02 5.42
N ARG A 32 6.22 15.70 6.55
CA ARG A 32 7.22 16.58 7.19
C ARG A 32 8.54 16.69 6.43
N ASN A 33 8.81 15.75 5.53
CA ASN A 33 10.10 15.55 4.86
C ASN A 33 9.98 15.36 3.33
N ALA A 34 8.80 15.65 2.77
CA ALA A 34 8.56 15.60 1.33
C ALA A 34 7.72 16.81 0.87
N GLU A 35 7.77 17.11 -0.41
CA GLU A 35 6.88 18.10 -1.04
C GLU A 35 6.29 17.53 -2.33
N LEU A 36 5.04 17.90 -2.62
CA LEU A 36 4.43 17.69 -3.93
C LEU A 36 5.07 18.67 -4.92
N TYR A 37 6.13 18.22 -5.58
CA TYR A 37 6.84 19.07 -6.52
C TYR A 37 6.14 19.14 -7.88
N ALA A 38 5.69 17.99 -8.42
CA ALA A 38 5.07 17.93 -9.74
C ALA A 38 3.82 17.05 -9.79
N ILE A 39 2.91 17.40 -10.70
CA ILE A 39 1.76 16.57 -11.10
C ILE A 39 1.87 16.28 -12.58
N CYS A 40 1.71 15.01 -12.97
CA CYS A 40 1.71 14.56 -14.36
C CYS A 40 0.47 13.70 -14.64
N ASP A 41 -0.28 14.02 -15.67
CA ASP A 41 -1.34 13.20 -16.25
C ASP A 41 -1.55 13.59 -17.71
N VAL A 42 -2.02 12.66 -18.53
CA VAL A 42 -2.36 12.94 -19.94
C VAL A 42 -3.66 13.76 -20.09
N ALA A 43 -4.45 13.85 -19.04
CA ALA A 43 -5.70 14.62 -18.99
C ALA A 43 -5.41 16.04 -18.48
N GLU A 44 -5.23 16.99 -19.39
CA GLU A 44 -4.89 18.39 -19.11
C GLU A 44 -5.88 19.05 -18.13
N ASP A 45 -7.18 18.76 -18.25
CA ASP A 45 -8.21 19.28 -17.36
C ASP A 45 -8.03 18.80 -15.91
N LEU A 46 -7.61 17.55 -15.70
CA LEU A 46 -7.27 17.04 -14.36
C LEU A 46 -6.01 17.71 -13.82
N VAL A 47 -4.96 17.81 -14.62
CA VAL A 47 -3.71 18.47 -14.23
C VAL A 47 -3.99 19.91 -13.80
N THR A 48 -4.72 20.67 -14.62
CA THR A 48 -5.08 22.07 -14.33
C THR A 48 -5.86 22.20 -13.03
N ARG A 49 -6.88 21.35 -12.82
CA ARG A 49 -7.71 21.41 -11.60
C ARG A 49 -6.92 21.01 -10.34
N MET A 50 -6.11 19.95 -10.43
CA MET A 50 -5.30 19.50 -9.30
C MET A 50 -4.18 20.50 -8.98
N ALA A 51 -3.60 21.13 -9.99
CA ALA A 51 -2.63 22.21 -9.79
C ALA A 51 -3.23 23.41 -9.07
N ALA A 52 -4.47 23.79 -9.41
CA ALA A 52 -5.17 24.89 -8.72
C ALA A 52 -5.48 24.58 -7.25
N ILE A 53 -5.65 23.31 -6.88
CA ILE A 53 -5.97 22.88 -5.50
C ILE A 53 -4.70 22.63 -4.68
N HIS A 54 -3.71 21.98 -5.27
CA HIS A 54 -2.56 21.43 -4.56
C HIS A 54 -1.28 22.25 -4.75
N GLU A 55 -1.27 23.20 -5.68
CA GLU A 55 -0.19 24.18 -5.91
C GLU A 55 1.21 23.55 -6.05
N PRO A 56 1.40 22.54 -6.96
CA PRO A 56 2.73 21.98 -7.22
C PRO A 56 3.64 23.04 -7.85
N ARG A 57 4.96 22.81 -7.82
CA ARG A 57 5.93 23.69 -8.48
C ARG A 57 5.91 23.55 -10.00
N ALA A 58 5.54 22.38 -10.51
CA ALA A 58 5.51 22.06 -11.93
C ALA A 58 4.32 21.15 -12.30
N THR A 59 3.92 21.20 -13.56
CA THR A 59 2.91 20.32 -14.13
C THR A 59 3.37 19.79 -15.48
N TYR A 60 3.02 18.55 -15.80
CA TYR A 60 3.41 17.88 -17.03
C TYR A 60 2.22 17.13 -17.63
N LEU A 61 2.16 17.09 -18.94
CA LEU A 61 1.23 16.23 -19.70
C LEU A 61 1.92 14.99 -20.27
N ASP A 62 3.24 15.01 -20.27
CA ASP A 62 4.10 13.91 -20.67
C ASP A 62 4.99 13.43 -19.53
N TYR A 63 5.04 12.11 -19.34
CA TYR A 63 5.82 11.52 -18.25
C TYR A 63 7.32 11.62 -18.46
N ASP A 64 7.79 11.50 -19.71
CA ASP A 64 9.20 11.56 -20.02
C ASP A 64 9.73 13.00 -19.79
N GLU A 65 8.92 14.03 -20.02
CA GLU A 65 9.25 15.43 -19.64
C GLU A 65 9.37 15.57 -18.11
N MET A 66 8.46 15.02 -17.32
CA MET A 66 8.57 15.03 -15.86
C MET A 66 9.83 14.29 -15.39
N LEU A 67 10.16 13.16 -15.99
CA LEU A 67 11.36 12.39 -15.64
C LEU A 67 12.66 13.12 -16.02
N ALA A 68 12.65 13.94 -17.06
CA ALA A 68 13.79 14.75 -17.48
C ALA A 68 14.07 15.94 -16.56
N ASP A 69 13.09 16.34 -15.72
CA ASP A 69 13.30 17.42 -14.75
C ASP A 69 14.26 16.98 -13.63
N PRO A 70 15.46 17.65 -13.49
CA PRO A 70 16.42 17.31 -12.45
C PRO A 70 15.92 17.66 -11.03
N GLN A 71 14.87 18.45 -10.90
CA GLN A 71 14.30 18.79 -9.61
C GLN A 71 13.39 17.68 -9.07
N VAL A 72 12.84 16.81 -9.91
CA VAL A 72 12.12 15.60 -9.48
C VAL A 72 13.14 14.58 -9.00
N GLU A 73 13.07 14.20 -7.73
CA GLU A 73 13.99 13.22 -7.11
C GLU A 73 13.35 11.84 -6.99
N ALA A 74 12.04 11.81 -6.82
CA ALA A 74 11.26 10.58 -6.70
C ALA A 74 9.90 10.73 -7.39
N VAL A 75 9.30 9.62 -7.76
CA VAL A 75 7.97 9.60 -8.37
C VAL A 75 7.02 8.67 -7.61
N ILE A 76 5.78 9.10 -7.47
CA ILE A 76 4.66 8.23 -7.09
C ILE A 76 3.93 7.84 -8.37
N ILE A 77 3.77 6.53 -8.60
CA ILE A 77 3.05 5.99 -9.75
C ILE A 77 1.68 5.52 -9.29
N ALA A 78 0.64 6.25 -9.69
CA ALA A 78 -0.74 6.06 -9.25
C ALA A 78 -1.72 6.05 -10.43
N ILE A 79 -1.48 5.15 -11.37
CA ILE A 79 -2.20 4.95 -12.64
C ILE A 79 -2.86 3.56 -12.68
N ALA A 80 -3.27 3.08 -13.84
CA ALA A 80 -3.82 1.73 -13.98
C ALA A 80 -2.73 0.64 -13.81
N ASP A 81 -3.07 -0.41 -13.08
CA ASP A 81 -2.18 -1.49 -12.60
C ASP A 81 -1.24 -2.05 -13.69
N GLN A 82 -1.76 -2.25 -14.90
CA GLN A 82 -1.00 -2.81 -16.03
C GLN A 82 0.17 -1.95 -16.52
N PHE A 83 0.23 -0.68 -16.10
CA PHE A 83 1.30 0.24 -16.46
C PHE A 83 2.32 0.46 -15.33
N HIS A 84 2.08 -0.07 -14.15
CA HIS A 84 2.92 0.15 -12.98
C HIS A 84 4.38 -0.22 -13.24
N VAL A 85 4.62 -1.46 -13.69
CA VAL A 85 5.98 -1.97 -13.94
C VAL A 85 6.70 -1.16 -15.02
N SER A 86 6.05 -0.91 -16.15
CA SER A 86 6.68 -0.19 -17.26
C SER A 86 7.03 1.25 -16.91
N MET A 87 6.17 1.94 -16.15
CA MET A 87 6.45 3.31 -15.71
C MET A 87 7.48 3.36 -14.58
N ALA A 88 7.50 2.36 -13.70
CA ALA A 88 8.54 2.22 -12.68
C ALA A 88 9.92 1.99 -13.31
N ALA A 89 10.00 1.14 -14.33
CA ALA A 89 11.24 0.89 -15.08
C ALA A 89 11.78 2.17 -15.74
N LYS A 90 10.90 2.97 -16.36
CA LYS A 90 11.27 4.29 -16.92
C LYS A 90 11.82 5.24 -15.86
N ALA A 91 11.16 5.33 -14.70
CA ALA A 91 11.62 6.18 -13.60
C ALA A 91 13.00 5.78 -13.07
N LEU A 92 13.22 4.48 -12.86
CA LEU A 92 14.52 3.95 -12.44
C LEU A 92 15.62 4.25 -13.47
N ALA A 93 15.31 4.08 -14.76
CA ALA A 93 16.25 4.41 -15.85
C ALA A 93 16.59 5.91 -15.91
N ALA A 94 15.65 6.78 -15.50
CA ALA A 94 15.85 8.21 -15.37
C ALA A 94 16.52 8.64 -14.03
N GLY A 95 16.94 7.70 -13.21
CA GLY A 95 17.61 7.98 -11.93
C GLY A 95 16.65 8.43 -10.82
N LYS A 96 15.36 8.13 -10.89
CA LYS A 96 14.37 8.54 -9.89
C LYS A 96 14.01 7.38 -8.96
N HIS A 97 13.89 7.66 -7.65
CA HIS A 97 13.29 6.72 -6.70
C HIS A 97 11.80 6.56 -6.99
N VAL A 98 11.24 5.40 -6.65
CA VAL A 98 9.86 5.06 -7.03
C VAL A 98 9.04 4.60 -5.82
N LEU A 99 7.87 5.21 -5.63
CA LEU A 99 6.76 4.64 -4.88
C LEU A 99 5.66 4.29 -5.87
N VAL A 100 5.32 3.01 -6.01
CA VAL A 100 4.31 2.55 -6.96
C VAL A 100 3.11 1.97 -6.23
N GLU A 101 1.89 2.34 -6.65
CA GLU A 101 0.68 1.77 -6.07
C GLU A 101 0.62 0.25 -6.24
N LYS A 102 -0.10 -0.38 -5.33
CA LYS A 102 -0.37 -1.82 -5.40
C LYS A 102 -1.50 -2.13 -6.41
N PRO A 103 -1.48 -3.30 -7.06
CA PRO A 103 -0.40 -4.29 -7.05
C PRO A 103 0.82 -3.76 -7.81
N LEU A 104 2.01 -4.27 -7.50
CA LEU A 104 3.22 -3.86 -8.22
C LEU A 104 3.10 -4.07 -9.73
N GLY A 105 2.56 -5.20 -10.12
CA GLY A 105 2.30 -5.58 -11.49
C GLY A 105 1.18 -6.61 -11.59
N VAL A 106 0.83 -6.97 -12.81
CA VAL A 106 -0.28 -7.89 -13.12
C VAL A 106 0.20 -9.31 -13.48
N THR A 107 1.52 -9.49 -13.65
CA THR A 107 2.18 -10.79 -13.84
C THR A 107 3.42 -10.92 -12.94
N VAL A 108 3.81 -12.15 -12.63
CA VAL A 108 5.01 -12.43 -11.82
C VAL A 108 6.27 -12.08 -12.61
N GLU A 109 6.29 -12.42 -13.89
CA GLU A 109 7.44 -12.27 -14.77
C GLU A 109 7.86 -10.80 -14.92
N GLU A 110 6.88 -9.88 -15.10
CA GLU A 110 7.20 -8.45 -15.21
C GLU A 110 7.73 -7.88 -13.88
N CYS A 111 7.20 -8.36 -12.75
CA CYS A 111 7.68 -7.94 -11.43
C CYS A 111 9.10 -8.46 -11.15
N GLU A 112 9.42 -9.68 -11.57
CA GLU A 112 10.77 -10.24 -11.42
C GLU A 112 11.79 -9.47 -12.26
N ALA A 113 11.44 -9.13 -13.51
CA ALA A 113 12.29 -8.31 -14.36
C ALA A 113 12.53 -6.90 -13.76
N LEU A 114 11.48 -6.28 -13.19
CA LEU A 114 11.64 -4.99 -12.50
C LEU A 114 12.53 -5.10 -11.26
N ARG A 115 12.44 -6.18 -10.49
CA ARG A 115 13.31 -6.41 -9.32
C ARG A 115 14.79 -6.41 -9.69
N GLU A 116 15.14 -7.04 -10.82
CA GLU A 116 16.53 -7.04 -11.31
C GLU A 116 16.99 -5.61 -11.64
N GLN A 117 16.14 -4.81 -12.27
CA GLN A 117 16.46 -3.40 -12.57
C GLN A 117 16.64 -2.58 -11.29
N VAL A 118 15.80 -2.78 -10.27
CA VAL A 118 15.96 -2.12 -8.97
C VAL A 118 17.32 -2.45 -8.34
N GLN A 119 17.72 -3.72 -8.35
CA GLN A 119 19.01 -4.14 -7.79
C GLN A 119 20.20 -3.50 -8.50
N VAL A 120 20.13 -3.36 -9.83
CA VAL A 120 21.19 -2.75 -10.62
C VAL A 120 21.23 -1.24 -10.47
N SER A 121 20.07 -0.58 -10.35
CA SER A 121 19.98 0.88 -10.27
C SER A 121 20.50 1.45 -8.94
N GLY A 122 20.49 0.69 -7.86
CA GLY A 122 20.76 1.17 -6.50
C GLY A 122 19.73 2.16 -5.96
N LEU A 123 18.62 2.35 -6.67
CA LEU A 123 17.53 3.24 -6.27
C LEU A 123 16.49 2.50 -5.42
N LEU A 124 15.74 3.26 -4.63
CA LEU A 124 14.64 2.72 -3.85
C LEU A 124 13.39 2.59 -4.72
N LEU A 125 12.81 1.39 -4.75
CA LEU A 125 11.45 1.16 -5.19
C LEU A 125 10.64 0.61 -4.01
N GLN A 126 9.54 1.29 -3.67
CA GLN A 126 8.58 0.90 -2.63
C GLN A 126 7.22 0.64 -3.25
N VAL A 127 6.60 -0.48 -2.89
CA VAL A 127 5.20 -0.75 -3.24
C VAL A 127 4.26 -0.05 -2.26
N GLY A 128 3.15 0.48 -2.74
CA GLY A 128 2.15 1.25 -1.98
C GLY A 128 1.31 0.41 -1.01
N THR A 129 1.97 -0.39 -0.17
CA THR A 129 1.32 -1.19 0.89
C THR A 129 1.14 -0.36 2.16
N MET A 130 0.28 0.63 2.10
CA MET A 130 0.12 1.67 3.12
C MET A 130 -0.22 1.14 4.52
N LYS A 131 -0.84 -0.03 4.65
CA LYS A 131 -1.20 -0.62 5.95
C LYS A 131 -0.01 -0.94 6.83
N ARG A 132 1.17 -1.18 6.26
CA ARG A 132 2.41 -1.38 7.02
C ARG A 132 2.83 -0.13 7.80
N PHE A 133 2.30 1.03 7.43
CA PHE A 133 2.52 2.32 8.07
C PHE A 133 1.38 2.71 9.03
N ASP A 134 0.38 1.86 9.20
CA ASP A 134 -0.62 2.02 10.26
C ASP A 134 0.05 1.80 11.63
N PRO A 135 -0.06 2.76 12.57
CA PRO A 135 0.64 2.65 13.86
C PRO A 135 0.25 1.41 14.67
N GLY A 136 -1.01 0.97 14.59
CA GLY A 136 -1.46 -0.25 15.27
C GLY A 136 -0.84 -1.50 14.65
N ILE A 137 -0.84 -1.59 13.31
CA ILE A 137 -0.24 -2.74 12.60
C ILE A 137 1.29 -2.75 12.77
N ALA A 138 1.94 -1.58 12.74
CA ALA A 138 3.37 -1.46 13.00
C ALA A 138 3.74 -1.93 14.42
N PHE A 139 2.92 -1.55 15.41
CA PHE A 139 3.07 -2.03 16.78
C PHE A 139 2.90 -3.55 16.89
N ALA A 140 1.87 -4.12 16.25
CA ALA A 140 1.69 -5.57 16.19
C ALA A 140 2.92 -6.26 15.60
N HIS A 141 3.45 -5.74 14.48
CA HIS A 141 4.64 -6.30 13.83
C HIS A 141 5.87 -6.25 14.75
N GLN A 142 6.10 -5.14 15.43
CA GLN A 142 7.21 -5.01 16.39
C GLN A 142 7.06 -6.01 17.53
N PHE A 143 5.88 -6.11 18.15
CA PHE A 143 5.61 -7.07 19.21
C PHE A 143 5.83 -8.52 18.77
N ILE A 144 5.34 -8.88 17.57
CA ILE A 144 5.53 -10.21 17.01
C ILE A 144 7.04 -10.50 16.82
N LYS A 145 7.79 -9.55 16.33
CA LYS A 145 9.23 -9.73 16.08
C LYS A 145 10.05 -9.84 17.37
N GLU A 146 9.69 -9.13 18.43
CA GLU A 146 10.50 -8.97 19.61
C GLU A 146 10.04 -9.82 20.81
N GLU A 147 8.76 -10.15 20.88
CA GLU A 147 8.19 -10.71 22.11
C GLU A 147 7.42 -12.02 21.94
N ILE A 148 6.88 -12.31 20.74
CA ILE A 148 5.92 -13.41 20.58
C ILE A 148 6.57 -14.82 20.64
N GLY A 149 7.90 -14.92 20.51
CA GLY A 149 8.60 -16.19 20.39
C GLY A 149 8.36 -16.89 19.05
N GLN A 150 8.26 -18.23 19.07
CA GLN A 150 7.93 -18.97 17.86
C GLN A 150 6.48 -18.74 17.47
N LEU A 151 6.25 -18.48 16.19
CA LEU A 151 4.90 -18.32 15.66
C LEU A 151 4.22 -19.70 15.56
N LEU A 152 3.00 -19.80 16.04
CA LEU A 152 2.16 -21.00 15.91
C LEU A 152 1.20 -20.86 14.73
N ALA A 153 0.42 -19.78 14.71
CA ALA A 153 -0.61 -19.57 13.70
C ALA A 153 -0.96 -18.08 13.52
N LEU A 154 -1.34 -17.74 12.30
CA LEU A 154 -1.90 -16.45 11.94
C LEU A 154 -3.27 -16.63 11.29
N LYS A 155 -4.24 -15.82 11.68
CA LYS A 155 -5.53 -15.68 11.00
C LYS A 155 -5.65 -14.24 10.52
N ALA A 156 -6.09 -14.04 9.27
CA ALA A 156 -6.39 -12.72 8.76
C ALA A 156 -7.61 -12.77 7.84
N TRP A 157 -8.38 -11.70 7.83
CA TRP A 157 -9.56 -11.60 6.99
C TRP A 157 -9.68 -10.21 6.39
N TYR A 158 -10.25 -10.16 5.21
CA TYR A 158 -10.62 -8.95 4.50
C TYR A 158 -12.01 -9.14 3.90
N CYS A 159 -12.99 -8.45 4.43
CA CYS A 159 -14.36 -8.47 3.94
C CYS A 159 -14.74 -7.08 3.43
N ASP A 160 -15.10 -6.97 2.16
CA ASP A 160 -15.56 -5.71 1.58
C ASP A 160 -17.04 -5.76 1.19
N SER A 161 -17.73 -4.69 1.47
CA SER A 161 -19.16 -4.56 1.40
C SER A 161 -19.64 -3.95 0.09
N THR A 162 -20.81 -4.36 -0.36
CA THR A 162 -21.55 -3.65 -1.41
C THR A 162 -22.06 -2.28 -0.94
N TYR A 163 -22.08 -2.05 0.38
CA TYR A 163 -22.57 -0.81 1.01
C TYR A 163 -21.45 0.12 1.52
N ARG A 164 -20.20 -0.29 1.34
CA ARG A 164 -19.04 0.46 1.85
C ARG A 164 -19.09 1.95 1.54
N TYR A 165 -19.43 2.27 0.31
CA TYR A 165 -19.38 3.65 -0.18
C TYR A 165 -20.43 4.58 0.42
N ILE A 166 -21.51 4.05 0.96
CA ILE A 166 -22.54 4.88 1.62
C ILE A 166 -21.98 5.61 2.84
N ALA A 167 -21.12 4.95 3.63
CA ALA A 167 -20.50 5.57 4.80
C ALA A 167 -19.22 6.35 4.46
N THR A 168 -18.39 5.84 3.54
CA THR A 168 -17.09 6.43 3.22
C THR A 168 -17.15 7.57 2.21
N ASP A 169 -18.16 7.64 1.36
CA ASP A 169 -18.32 8.72 0.38
C ASP A 169 -18.39 10.10 1.03
N ASN A 170 -18.90 10.18 2.26
CA ASN A 170 -18.94 11.43 3.02
C ASN A 170 -17.58 11.85 3.59
N LEU A 171 -16.60 10.95 3.62
CA LEU A 171 -15.28 11.20 4.19
C LEU A 171 -14.20 11.40 3.12
N GLN A 172 -14.47 10.96 1.91
CA GLN A 172 -13.56 11.18 0.79
C GLN A 172 -13.77 12.56 0.18
N PRO A 173 -12.70 13.20 -0.32
CA PRO A 173 -12.86 14.44 -1.07
C PRO A 173 -13.68 14.16 -2.34
N ILE A 174 -14.37 15.18 -2.83
CA ILE A 174 -15.09 15.10 -4.10
C ILE A 174 -14.08 14.82 -5.20
N LEU A 175 -14.21 13.65 -5.84
CA LEU A 175 -13.33 13.24 -6.92
C LEU A 175 -13.78 13.89 -8.22
N VAL A 176 -12.83 14.51 -8.91
CA VAL A 176 -13.04 15.07 -10.23
C VAL A 176 -12.75 14.02 -11.28
N ALA A 177 -13.71 13.81 -12.18
CA ALA A 177 -13.54 12.92 -13.33
C ALA A 177 -13.21 13.72 -14.59
N SER A 178 -12.48 13.10 -15.52
CA SER A 178 -12.21 13.65 -16.85
C SER A 178 -12.67 12.70 -17.95
N THR A 179 -13.17 13.26 -19.03
CA THR A 179 -13.44 12.53 -20.29
C THR A 179 -12.17 12.37 -21.13
N HIS A 180 -11.11 13.12 -20.83
CA HIS A 180 -9.81 13.05 -21.51
C HIS A 180 -8.87 12.03 -20.88
N ALA A 181 -9.22 11.48 -19.71
CA ALA A 181 -8.43 10.44 -19.07
C ALA A 181 -8.34 9.20 -19.96
N ARG A 182 -7.12 8.74 -20.21
CA ARG A 182 -6.91 7.48 -20.92
C ARG A 182 -7.28 6.31 -20.03
N ARG A 183 -8.20 5.48 -20.52
CA ARG A 183 -8.55 4.23 -19.86
C ARG A 183 -7.92 3.07 -20.65
N PRO A 184 -7.48 2.00 -19.96
CA PRO A 184 -7.07 0.77 -20.63
C PRO A 184 -8.15 0.30 -21.61
N ALA A 185 -7.74 -0.21 -22.76
CA ALA A 185 -8.67 -0.79 -23.75
C ALA A 185 -9.46 -1.96 -23.13
N ASP A 186 -8.78 -2.78 -22.34
CA ASP A 186 -9.39 -3.84 -21.56
C ASP A 186 -9.91 -3.30 -20.23
N ASN A 187 -11.13 -3.69 -19.86
CA ASN A 187 -11.67 -3.35 -18.55
C ASN A 187 -11.16 -4.37 -17.52
N PRO A 188 -10.16 -4.03 -16.68
CA PRO A 188 -9.61 -4.97 -15.69
C PRO A 188 -10.63 -5.40 -14.63
N LYS A 189 -11.72 -4.62 -14.48
CA LYS A 189 -12.82 -4.93 -13.57
C LYS A 189 -13.87 -5.88 -14.18
N ALA A 190 -13.74 -6.26 -15.44
CA ALA A 190 -14.66 -7.19 -16.09
C ALA A 190 -14.56 -8.59 -15.47
N ASP A 191 -13.34 -9.08 -15.28
CA ASP A 191 -13.10 -10.29 -14.49
C ASP A 191 -13.08 -9.94 -12.99
N LYS A 192 -14.23 -10.07 -12.35
CA LYS A 192 -14.41 -9.79 -10.92
C LYS A 192 -13.53 -10.66 -10.02
N ARG A 193 -13.31 -11.91 -10.40
CA ARG A 193 -12.45 -12.83 -9.66
C ARG A 193 -11.02 -12.28 -9.60
N ARG A 194 -10.44 -12.00 -10.76
CA ARG A 194 -9.08 -11.45 -10.86
C ARG A 194 -8.99 -10.06 -10.21
N TYR A 195 -9.97 -9.21 -10.47
CA TYR A 195 -10.00 -7.86 -9.92
C TYR A 195 -9.98 -7.87 -8.38
N TYR A 196 -10.81 -8.70 -7.74
CA TYR A 196 -10.84 -8.76 -6.27
C TYR A 196 -9.55 -9.32 -5.67
N LEU A 197 -8.95 -10.33 -6.31
CA LEU A 197 -7.67 -10.86 -5.86
C LEU A 197 -6.55 -9.82 -5.95
N LEU A 198 -6.42 -9.13 -7.07
CA LEU A 198 -5.35 -8.15 -7.27
C LEU A 198 -5.57 -6.86 -6.46
N SER A 199 -6.81 -6.39 -6.33
CA SER A 199 -7.08 -5.11 -5.67
C SER A 199 -7.24 -5.22 -4.15
N HIS A 200 -7.85 -6.28 -3.64
CA HIS A 200 -8.17 -6.47 -2.22
C HIS A 200 -7.36 -7.62 -1.60
N GLY A 201 -7.21 -8.72 -2.33
CA GLY A 201 -6.39 -9.85 -1.88
C GLY A 201 -4.94 -9.46 -1.65
N SER A 202 -4.39 -8.53 -2.43
CA SER A 202 -3.04 -7.98 -2.22
C SER A 202 -2.87 -7.37 -0.82
N HIS A 203 -3.88 -6.68 -0.27
CA HIS A 203 -3.83 -6.15 1.09
C HIS A 203 -3.82 -7.26 2.14
N LEU A 204 -4.69 -8.26 1.98
CA LEU A 204 -4.77 -9.40 2.91
C LEU A 204 -3.46 -10.17 2.96
N VAL A 205 -2.93 -10.53 1.78
CA VAL A 205 -1.67 -11.30 1.67
C VAL A 205 -0.49 -10.47 2.17
N ASP A 206 -0.45 -9.17 1.87
CA ASP A 206 0.61 -8.29 2.36
C ASP A 206 0.59 -8.20 3.89
N THR A 207 -0.58 -8.01 4.51
CA THR A 207 -0.73 -8.01 5.97
C THR A 207 -0.29 -9.34 6.58
N ALA A 208 -0.73 -10.47 6.01
CA ALA A 208 -0.34 -11.80 6.49
C ALA A 208 1.19 -12.01 6.39
N ARG A 209 1.82 -11.60 5.30
CA ARG A 209 3.28 -11.69 5.13
C ARG A 209 4.05 -10.72 6.02
N PHE A 210 3.53 -9.55 6.26
CA PHE A 210 4.15 -8.58 7.16
C PHE A 210 4.17 -9.07 8.59
N LEU A 211 3.12 -9.74 9.04
CA LEU A 211 2.98 -10.24 10.41
C LEU A 211 3.51 -11.66 10.62
N GLY A 212 3.36 -12.53 9.61
CA GLY A 212 3.69 -13.96 9.72
C GLY A 212 4.95 -14.37 8.94
N GLY A 213 5.50 -13.51 8.10
CA GLY A 213 6.69 -13.82 7.30
C GLY A 213 6.39 -14.39 5.91
N GLN A 214 7.36 -15.07 5.31
CA GLN A 214 7.25 -15.56 3.94
C GLN A 214 6.27 -16.74 3.86
N ILE A 215 5.26 -16.64 3.00
CA ILE A 215 4.36 -17.75 2.64
C ILE A 215 5.06 -18.63 1.61
N VAL A 216 5.12 -19.94 1.86
CA VAL A 216 5.80 -20.92 1.01
C VAL A 216 4.83 -21.90 0.33
N LEU A 217 3.62 -22.07 0.89
CA LEU A 217 2.59 -22.92 0.32
C LEU A 217 1.21 -22.33 0.57
N VAL A 218 0.32 -22.48 -0.40
CA VAL A 218 -1.10 -22.11 -0.26
C VAL A 218 -2.01 -23.18 -0.84
N GLN A 219 -3.15 -23.38 -0.16
CA GLN A 219 -4.29 -24.14 -0.67
C GLN A 219 -5.53 -23.27 -0.53
N ALA A 220 -6.27 -23.06 -1.61
CA ALA A 220 -7.41 -22.17 -1.61
C ALA A 220 -8.68 -22.83 -2.15
N LYS A 221 -9.82 -22.46 -1.56
CA LYS A 221 -11.13 -22.81 -2.06
C LYS A 221 -11.92 -21.53 -2.34
N LEU A 222 -12.37 -21.40 -3.59
CA LEU A 222 -13.26 -20.31 -4.00
C LEU A 222 -14.71 -20.79 -3.95
N VAL A 223 -15.55 -19.99 -3.32
CA VAL A 223 -17.01 -20.09 -3.40
C VAL A 223 -17.56 -18.79 -3.99
N GLN A 224 -18.43 -18.92 -5.00
CA GLN A 224 -19.13 -17.81 -5.62
C GLN A 224 -20.63 -18.04 -5.55
N LYS A 225 -21.37 -17.12 -4.93
CA LYS A 225 -22.84 -17.17 -4.82
C LYS A 225 -23.41 -15.76 -4.84
N PHE A 226 -24.58 -15.57 -5.43
CA PHE A 226 -25.33 -14.30 -5.46
C PHE A 226 -24.50 -13.04 -5.74
N GLY A 227 -23.44 -13.17 -6.56
CA GLY A 227 -22.51 -12.06 -6.92
C GLY A 227 -21.43 -11.79 -5.89
N ALA A 228 -21.38 -12.54 -4.77
CA ALA A 228 -20.31 -12.47 -3.79
C ALA A 228 -19.29 -13.59 -4.01
N TYR A 229 -18.07 -13.35 -3.52
CA TYR A 229 -16.92 -14.25 -3.64
C TYR A 229 -16.29 -14.46 -2.27
N CYS A 230 -15.93 -15.71 -1.96
CA CYS A 230 -15.15 -16.02 -0.77
C CYS A 230 -13.98 -16.93 -1.15
N TRP A 231 -12.76 -16.48 -0.91
CA TRP A 231 -11.56 -17.29 -0.96
C TRP A 231 -11.16 -17.67 0.46
N PHE A 232 -11.20 -18.94 0.72
CA PHE A 232 -10.76 -19.54 1.95
C PHE A 232 -9.38 -20.14 1.71
N VAL A 233 -8.35 -19.60 2.35
CA VAL A 233 -6.96 -19.95 2.06
C VAL A 233 -6.28 -20.50 3.30
N ALA A 234 -5.76 -21.73 3.20
CA ALA A 234 -4.77 -22.27 4.11
C ALA A 234 -3.38 -21.92 3.56
N ALA A 235 -2.52 -21.35 4.39
CA ALA A 235 -1.15 -20.98 4.06
C ALA A 235 -0.17 -21.67 5.02
N GLU A 236 1.06 -21.90 4.54
CA GLU A 236 2.19 -22.32 5.35
C GLU A 236 3.30 -21.28 5.22
N PHE A 237 3.84 -20.85 6.37
CA PHE A 237 4.95 -19.92 6.42
C PHE A 237 6.30 -20.64 6.42
N ALA A 238 7.36 -19.94 6.07
CA ALA A 238 8.69 -20.49 5.94
C ALA A 238 9.28 -21.06 7.26
N ASP A 239 8.77 -20.59 8.40
CA ASP A 239 9.12 -21.10 9.73
C ASP A 239 8.31 -22.33 10.17
N GLY A 240 7.39 -22.81 9.31
CA GLY A 240 6.51 -23.95 9.58
C GLY A 240 5.21 -23.59 10.28
N SER A 241 4.98 -22.34 10.63
CA SER A 241 3.70 -21.89 11.17
C SER A 241 2.61 -21.86 10.09
N VAL A 242 1.33 -21.83 10.49
CA VAL A 242 0.20 -21.94 9.57
C VAL A 242 -0.60 -20.64 9.51
N GLY A 243 -1.13 -20.35 8.33
CA GLY A 243 -2.00 -19.21 8.05
C GLY A 243 -3.41 -19.63 7.64
N HIS A 244 -4.39 -18.90 8.14
CA HIS A 244 -5.77 -18.99 7.67
C HIS A 244 -6.21 -17.61 7.19
N LEU A 245 -6.39 -17.47 5.87
CA LEU A 245 -6.73 -16.20 5.25
C LEU A 245 -8.12 -16.29 4.63
N ASP A 246 -8.94 -15.26 4.86
CA ASP A 246 -10.29 -15.14 4.32
C ASP A 246 -10.41 -13.83 3.53
N LEU A 247 -10.65 -13.95 2.23
CA LEU A 247 -11.01 -12.83 1.38
C LEU A 247 -12.46 -12.97 0.97
N THR A 248 -13.35 -12.15 1.52
CA THR A 248 -14.78 -12.20 1.22
C THR A 248 -15.26 -10.87 0.66
N MET A 249 -15.68 -10.90 -0.61
CA MET A 249 -15.97 -9.70 -1.40
C MET A 249 -17.44 -9.61 -1.76
N ALA A 250 -17.91 -8.36 -1.86
CA ALA A 250 -19.28 -8.00 -2.19
C ALA A 250 -20.30 -8.57 -1.18
N VAL A 251 -19.92 -8.56 0.10
CA VAL A 251 -20.82 -8.98 1.20
C VAL A 251 -21.87 -7.91 1.52
N ARG A 252 -22.86 -8.27 2.32
CA ARG A 252 -24.00 -7.42 2.69
C ARG A 252 -23.89 -6.93 4.13
N MET A 253 -22.76 -6.32 4.46
CA MET A 253 -22.45 -5.70 5.75
C MET A 253 -21.44 -4.60 5.54
N ASP A 254 -21.03 -3.91 6.59
CA ASP A 254 -19.91 -2.97 6.55
C ASP A 254 -18.59 -3.65 6.21
N TRP A 255 -17.63 -2.85 5.75
CA TRP A 255 -16.25 -3.28 5.58
C TRP A 255 -15.70 -3.77 6.93
N HIS A 256 -15.04 -4.94 6.91
CA HIS A 256 -14.48 -5.57 8.08
C HIS A 256 -13.16 -6.25 7.76
N GLU A 257 -12.09 -5.87 8.46
CA GLU A 257 -10.76 -6.42 8.27
C GLU A 257 -10.05 -6.55 9.60
N GLY A 258 -9.18 -7.57 9.71
CA GLY A 258 -8.41 -7.78 10.92
C GLY A 258 -7.50 -8.98 10.85
N PHE A 259 -6.87 -9.27 12.00
CA PHE A 259 -5.94 -10.37 12.14
C PHE A 259 -5.88 -10.87 13.59
N GLN A 260 -5.43 -12.11 13.74
CA GLN A 260 -5.08 -12.74 15.01
C GLN A 260 -3.78 -13.51 14.84
N VAL A 261 -2.85 -13.34 15.74
CA VAL A 261 -1.55 -14.02 15.73
C VAL A 261 -1.32 -14.69 17.08
N TYR A 262 -0.88 -15.94 17.04
CA TYR A 262 -0.63 -16.74 18.21
C TYR A 262 0.81 -17.27 18.17
N GLY A 263 1.55 -17.07 19.25
CA GLY A 263 2.91 -17.56 19.41
C GLY A 263 3.19 -18.07 20.80
N GLU A 264 4.43 -18.45 21.03
CA GLU A 264 4.89 -19.13 22.22
C GLU A 264 4.72 -18.27 23.51
N TYR A 265 5.03 -16.97 23.40
CA TYR A 265 5.04 -16.07 24.55
C TYR A 265 4.02 -14.94 24.46
N GLY A 266 3.11 -15.00 23.52
CA GLY A 266 2.10 -13.97 23.40
C GLY A 266 1.11 -14.19 22.28
N SER A 267 0.14 -13.27 22.20
CA SER A 267 -0.89 -13.27 21.16
C SER A 267 -1.22 -11.84 20.77
N VAL A 268 -1.64 -11.64 19.52
CA VAL A 268 -2.06 -10.35 19.00
C VAL A 268 -3.45 -10.46 18.40
N ILE A 269 -4.30 -9.50 18.69
CA ILE A 269 -5.60 -9.33 18.04
C ILE A 269 -5.66 -7.92 17.48
N GLY A 270 -5.91 -7.80 16.17
CA GLY A 270 -6.02 -6.52 15.47
C GLY A 270 -7.32 -6.40 14.70
N LYS A 271 -7.97 -5.25 14.81
CA LYS A 271 -9.04 -4.78 13.93
C LYS A 271 -8.50 -3.64 13.11
N THR A 272 -8.36 -3.87 11.80
CA THR A 272 -7.79 -2.88 10.88
C THR A 272 -8.77 -1.73 10.67
N SER A 273 -8.31 -0.50 10.82
CA SER A 273 -9.10 0.69 10.54
C SER A 273 -9.23 0.91 9.03
N ASN A 274 -10.39 1.42 8.63
CA ASN A 274 -10.56 1.90 7.27
C ASN A 274 -9.62 3.12 7.05
N PRO A 275 -8.74 3.09 6.03
CA PRO A 275 -7.72 4.12 5.84
C PRO A 275 -8.28 5.53 5.64
N TRP A 276 -9.54 5.66 5.25
CA TRP A 276 -10.21 6.93 5.05
C TRP A 276 -10.67 7.62 6.34
N TYR A 277 -10.69 6.90 7.46
CA TYR A 277 -11.00 7.48 8.78
C TYR A 277 -9.81 8.15 9.45
N LEU A 278 -8.61 8.03 8.87
CA LEU A 278 -7.36 8.60 9.38
C LEU A 278 -7.06 8.24 10.85
N SER A 279 -7.53 7.08 11.28
CA SER A 279 -7.29 6.54 12.61
C SER A 279 -6.48 5.26 12.55
N SER A 280 -5.64 5.03 13.55
CA SER A 280 -4.87 3.79 13.65
C SER A 280 -5.77 2.57 13.88
N SER A 281 -5.30 1.42 13.45
CA SER A 281 -5.92 0.13 13.76
C SER A 281 -5.93 -0.14 15.26
N GLU A 282 -7.01 -0.77 15.74
CA GLU A 282 -7.16 -1.20 17.14
C GLU A 282 -6.40 -2.52 17.33
N VAL A 283 -5.32 -2.49 18.13
CA VAL A 283 -4.47 -3.66 18.36
C VAL A 283 -4.27 -3.90 19.85
N GLU A 284 -4.41 -5.16 20.25
CA GLU A 284 -4.09 -5.66 21.58
C GLU A 284 -3.05 -6.77 21.47
N CYS A 285 -2.00 -6.66 22.25
CA CYS A 285 -0.94 -7.66 22.39
C CYS A 285 -0.93 -8.19 23.81
N PHE A 286 -1.14 -9.49 24.00
CA PHE A 286 -0.94 -10.16 25.30
C PHE A 286 0.49 -10.66 25.38
N SER A 287 1.21 -10.34 26.46
CA SER A 287 2.56 -10.83 26.75
C SER A 287 2.54 -11.76 27.95
N VAL A 288 3.13 -12.95 27.82
CA VAL A 288 3.34 -13.88 28.93
C VAL A 288 4.36 -13.34 29.93
N ARG A 289 5.28 -12.45 29.52
CA ARG A 289 6.38 -11.91 30.33
C ARG A 289 5.86 -11.16 31.56
N ASP A 290 4.75 -10.43 31.39
CA ASP A 290 4.16 -9.62 32.48
C ASP A 290 2.69 -9.97 32.75
N GLY A 291 2.09 -10.87 31.95
CA GLY A 291 0.70 -11.28 32.07
C GLY A 291 -0.30 -10.18 31.73
N GLN A 292 0.08 -9.21 30.89
CA GLN A 292 -0.73 -8.03 30.58
C GLN A 292 -1.08 -7.92 29.10
N TYR A 293 -2.14 -7.15 28.85
CA TYR A 293 -2.48 -6.66 27.52
C TYR A 293 -1.88 -5.29 27.29
N HIS A 294 -1.14 -5.16 26.20
CA HIS A 294 -0.58 -3.92 25.71
C HIS A 294 -1.42 -3.38 24.56
N ARG A 295 -1.80 -2.14 24.64
CA ARG A 295 -2.54 -1.43 23.59
C ARG A 295 -1.80 -0.17 23.21
N VAL A 296 -1.74 0.10 21.90
CA VAL A 296 -1.31 1.40 21.41
C VAL A 296 -2.43 2.41 21.64
N LEU A 297 -2.07 3.58 22.11
CA LEU A 297 -3.00 4.71 22.09
C LEU A 297 -3.38 4.99 20.64
N GLY A 298 -4.68 4.95 20.34
CA GLY A 298 -5.19 5.30 19.01
C GLY A 298 -4.76 6.72 18.68
N ALA A 299 -3.92 6.86 17.66
CA ALA A 299 -3.50 8.14 17.14
C ALA A 299 -4.23 8.42 15.82
N ASP A 300 -4.41 9.68 15.48
CA ASP A 300 -4.78 10.05 14.14
C ASP A 300 -3.70 9.56 13.17
N ALA A 301 -4.08 8.73 12.21
CA ALA A 301 -3.14 8.06 11.32
C ALA A 301 -3.52 8.28 9.86
N HIS A 302 -2.84 9.21 9.23
CA HIS A 302 -2.89 9.35 7.79
C HIS A 302 -1.85 8.41 7.17
N VAL A 303 -2.24 7.15 6.96
CA VAL A 303 -1.33 6.06 6.56
C VAL A 303 -0.56 6.35 5.27
N TYR A 304 -1.16 7.03 4.31
CA TYR A 304 -0.47 7.46 3.08
C TYR A 304 0.59 8.52 3.36
N LYS A 305 0.32 9.47 4.27
CA LYS A 305 1.34 10.44 4.71
C LYS A 305 2.49 9.75 5.40
N LEU A 306 2.22 8.85 6.32
CA LEU A 306 3.24 8.07 7.04
C LEU A 306 4.06 7.21 6.09
N GLN A 307 3.44 6.64 5.06
CA GLN A 307 4.13 5.91 3.99
C GLN A 307 5.11 6.80 3.22
N ILE A 308 4.68 8.02 2.84
CA ILE A 308 5.54 8.97 2.14
C ILE A 308 6.68 9.46 3.05
N GLU A 309 6.40 9.71 4.32
CA GLU A 309 7.43 10.09 5.30
C GLU A 309 8.48 9.00 5.47
N GLY A 310 8.08 7.74 5.59
CA GLY A 310 9.00 6.60 5.65
C GLY A 310 9.83 6.45 4.39
N PHE A 311 9.20 6.58 3.22
CA PHE A 311 9.89 6.57 1.92
C PHE A 311 10.95 7.67 1.84
N ALA A 312 10.59 8.89 2.22
CA ALA A 312 11.50 10.02 2.21
C ALA A 312 12.63 9.88 3.25
N ASP A 313 12.36 9.37 4.46
CA ASP A 313 13.39 9.11 5.48
C ASP A 313 14.43 8.09 4.99
N THR A 314 13.99 7.06 4.28
CA THR A 314 14.91 6.08 3.69
C THR A 314 15.83 6.74 2.65
N ILE A 315 15.30 7.58 1.79
CA ILE A 315 16.08 8.25 0.72
C ILE A 315 17.01 9.33 1.29
N LEU A 316 16.50 10.16 2.19
CA LEU A 316 17.22 11.33 2.70
C LEU A 316 18.23 10.99 3.80
N HIS A 317 17.93 9.97 4.59
CA HIS A 317 18.65 9.69 5.84
C HIS A 317 19.14 8.24 5.96
N GLY A 318 18.86 7.37 4.98
CA GLY A 318 19.23 5.95 5.02
C GLY A 318 18.53 5.15 6.11
N VAL A 319 17.41 5.65 6.64
CA VAL A 319 16.61 4.92 7.63
C VAL A 319 16.03 3.67 6.96
N PRO A 320 16.20 2.47 7.54
CA PRO A 320 15.58 1.28 6.98
C PRO A 320 14.07 1.45 6.86
N LEU A 321 13.52 1.13 5.71
CA LEU A 321 12.09 1.23 5.48
C LEU A 321 11.36 0.22 6.38
N HIS A 322 10.47 0.68 7.24
CA HIS A 322 9.67 -0.19 8.08
C HIS A 322 8.87 -1.17 7.21
N GLY A 323 9.21 -2.47 7.32
CA GLY A 323 8.52 -3.53 6.63
C GLY A 323 8.82 -3.70 5.13
N ALA A 324 9.69 -2.90 4.55
CA ALA A 324 10.06 -3.04 3.13
C ALA A 324 11.34 -3.85 2.95
N SER A 325 11.58 -4.83 3.78
CA SER A 325 12.81 -5.62 3.72
C SER A 325 12.99 -6.39 2.42
N GLU A 326 12.18 -6.35 1.45
CA GLU A 326 12.43 -6.99 0.16
C GLU A 326 11.47 -6.47 -0.91
N ILE A 327 11.91 -5.43 -1.58
CA ILE A 327 11.28 -4.87 -2.77
C ILE A 327 10.92 -5.98 -3.75
N GLY A 328 9.66 -6.05 -4.13
CA GLY A 328 9.19 -6.92 -5.17
C GLY A 328 9.04 -8.41 -4.83
N ARG A 329 9.50 -8.91 -3.68
CA ARG A 329 9.28 -10.32 -3.30
C ARG A 329 7.85 -10.60 -2.85
N ALA A 330 7.17 -9.61 -2.28
CA ALA A 330 5.84 -9.79 -1.71
C ALA A 330 4.75 -9.94 -2.76
N SER A 331 4.73 -9.10 -3.79
CA SER A 331 3.67 -9.12 -4.80
C SER A 331 3.93 -10.06 -5.99
N CYS A 332 5.19 -10.45 -6.23
CA CYS A 332 5.55 -11.25 -7.40
C CYS A 332 5.49 -12.78 -7.20
N ARG A 333 5.38 -13.29 -5.97
CA ARG A 333 5.29 -14.72 -5.70
C ARG A 333 3.89 -15.22 -5.38
N GLU A 334 2.88 -14.40 -5.56
CA GLU A 334 1.49 -14.80 -5.44
C GLU A 334 1.06 -15.60 -6.67
N ARG A 335 1.53 -16.85 -6.77
CA ARG A 335 0.87 -17.83 -7.63
C ARG A 335 -0.46 -18.20 -6.97
N VAL A 336 -1.54 -17.70 -7.51
CA VAL A 336 -2.91 -18.13 -7.18
C VAL A 336 -3.26 -19.35 -8.03
#